data_54a591772fc30b9e17570c5e2bcf5be3
#
_entry.id   54a591772fc30b9e17570c5e2bcf5be3
#
_cell.length_a   1.000
_cell.length_b   1.000
_cell.length_c   1.000
_cell.angle_alpha   90.00
_cell.angle_beta   90.00
_cell.angle_gamma   90.00
#
_symmetry.space_group_name_H-M   'P 1'
#
loop_
_entity.id
_entity.type
_entity.pdbx_description
1 polymer ?
#
loop_
_entity_poly.entity_id
_entity_poly.type
_entity_poly.pdbx_seq_one_letter_code
_entity_poly.pdbx_strand_id
1 'polypeptide(L)'
;MKSALKRLCCVGLLVALAAFAQAAQKTWTGKISDSMCGASHAKMMGEHTGAKMTDRECTLACVKGGGKYVFISGGKVYNIENPDLALLQEHAGHTVQLTGDMKGDTIMVSKIVMPEKKS
;
A
#
# COMPACT_ATOMS: atom_id res chain seq x y z
N MET A 1 -1.09 63.65 19.40
CA MET A 1 -1.67 62.39 19.93
C MET A 1 -2.53 61.63 18.94
N LYS A 2 -2.41 61.84 17.65
CA LYS A 2 -3.19 61.10 16.64
C LYS A 2 -2.36 60.15 15.81
N SER A 3 -1.10 59.94 16.15
CA SER A 3 -0.19 59.11 15.35
C SER A 3 0.10 57.72 15.93
N ALA A 4 -0.38 57.42 17.12
CA ALA A 4 -0.10 56.15 17.78
C ALA A 4 -1.10 55.05 17.44
N LEU A 5 -2.22 55.41 16.83
CA LEU A 5 -3.30 54.42 16.57
C LEU A 5 -3.24 53.80 15.18
N LYS A 6 -2.31 54.27 14.33
CA LYS A 6 -2.18 53.76 12.95
C LYS A 6 -1.11 52.68 12.75
N ARG A 7 -0.37 52.30 13.79
CA ARG A 7 0.71 51.32 13.68
C ARG A 7 0.38 49.94 14.25
N LEU A 8 -0.84 49.71 14.69
CA LEU A 8 -1.24 48.46 15.33
C LEU A 8 -2.07 47.53 14.45
N CYS A 9 -2.25 47.88 13.18
CA CYS A 9 -3.09 47.08 12.27
C CYS A 9 -2.33 46.25 11.24
N CYS A 10 -1.00 46.23 11.26
CA CYS A 10 -0.25 45.51 10.21
C CYS A 10 0.57 44.30 10.69
N VAL A 11 0.40 43.86 11.93
CA VAL A 11 1.14 42.69 12.45
C VAL A 11 0.25 41.43 12.57
N GLY A 12 -0.93 41.47 12.08
CA GLY A 12 -1.94 40.44 12.34
C GLY A 12 -2.35 39.58 11.16
N LEU A 13 -1.58 39.40 10.12
CA LEU A 13 -2.06 38.50 9.07
C LEU A 13 -0.93 37.91 8.20
N LEU A 14 -0.01 37.23 8.85
CA LEU A 14 0.85 36.24 8.16
C LEU A 14 0.87 34.95 8.97
N VAL A 15 -0.30 34.45 9.32
CA VAL A 15 -0.46 33.03 9.51
C VAL A 15 -0.48 32.49 8.09
N ALA A 16 0.71 32.21 7.57
CA ALA A 16 0.82 31.38 6.40
C ALA A 16 0.12 30.08 6.75
N LEU A 17 -1.04 29.86 6.18
CA LEU A 17 -1.62 28.54 6.05
C LEU A 17 -0.63 27.72 5.22
N ALA A 18 0.35 27.15 5.89
CA ALA A 18 1.01 25.98 5.39
C ALA A 18 -0.08 24.89 5.36
N ALA A 19 -0.90 24.93 4.36
CA ALA A 19 -1.70 23.78 3.98
C ALA A 19 -0.68 22.72 3.58
N PHE A 20 -0.26 21.91 4.55
CA PHE A 20 0.36 20.65 4.26
C PHE A 20 -0.67 19.90 3.42
N ALA A 21 -0.44 19.87 2.12
CA ALA A 21 -1.12 18.94 1.26
C ALA A 21 -0.66 17.55 1.69
N GLN A 22 -1.28 17.03 2.74
CA GLN A 22 -1.18 15.62 3.07
C GLN A 22 -1.79 14.91 1.88
N ALA A 23 -0.94 14.22 1.12
CA ALA A 23 -1.41 13.31 0.10
C ALA A 23 -2.45 12.41 0.78
N ALA A 24 -3.71 12.47 0.33
CA ALA A 24 -4.79 11.75 0.96
C ALA A 24 -4.53 10.25 0.83
N GLN A 25 -4.27 9.58 1.94
CA GLN A 25 -4.13 8.14 1.96
C GLN A 25 -5.44 7.49 1.50
N LYS A 26 -5.31 6.46 0.67
CA LYS A 26 -6.43 5.69 0.16
C LYS A 26 -6.35 4.25 0.66
N THR A 27 -7.49 3.60 0.71
CA THR A 27 -7.61 2.19 1.06
C THR A 27 -8.11 1.41 -0.15
N TRP A 28 -7.42 0.33 -0.47
CA TRP A 28 -7.80 -0.58 -1.55
C TRP A 28 -7.96 -1.98 -0.99
N THR A 29 -8.88 -2.73 -1.57
CA THR A 29 -9.01 -4.17 -1.34
C THR A 29 -8.27 -4.93 -2.42
N GLY A 30 -7.42 -5.85 -2.04
CA GLY A 30 -6.65 -6.66 -2.97
C GLY A 30 -5.86 -7.76 -2.27
N LYS A 31 -4.98 -8.41 -3.01
CA LYS A 31 -4.20 -9.55 -2.55
C LYS A 31 -2.72 -9.19 -2.46
N ILE A 32 -2.08 -9.63 -1.40
CA ILE A 32 -0.61 -9.63 -1.31
C ILE A 32 -0.08 -10.83 -2.08
N SER A 33 0.73 -10.58 -3.07
CA SER A 33 1.32 -11.58 -3.96
C SER A 33 2.83 -11.33 -4.14
N ASP A 34 3.41 -11.95 -5.13
CA ASP A 34 4.82 -11.78 -5.46
C ASP A 34 5.01 -11.33 -6.91
N SER A 35 6.16 -10.73 -7.19
CA SER A 35 6.49 -10.17 -8.50
C SER A 35 6.74 -11.23 -9.57
N MET A 36 7.04 -12.47 -9.20
CA MET A 36 7.31 -13.55 -10.16
C MET A 36 6.04 -14.14 -10.75
N CYS A 37 5.00 -14.30 -9.95
CA CYS A 37 3.70 -14.82 -10.38
C CYS A 37 2.71 -13.71 -10.77
N GLY A 38 2.87 -12.52 -10.21
CA GLY A 38 1.98 -11.40 -10.47
C GLY A 38 0.52 -11.74 -10.16
N ALA A 39 -0.39 -11.38 -11.08
CA ALA A 39 -1.82 -11.65 -10.94
C ALA A 39 -2.20 -13.11 -11.24
N SER A 40 -1.27 -13.95 -11.67
CA SER A 40 -1.58 -15.22 -12.33
C SER A 40 -0.95 -16.44 -11.65
N HIS A 41 -1.19 -16.63 -10.36
CA HIS A 41 -0.79 -17.85 -9.65
C HIS A 41 -1.34 -19.12 -10.33
N ALA A 42 -2.54 -19.03 -10.90
CA ALA A 42 -3.19 -20.17 -11.55
C ALA A 42 -2.40 -20.76 -12.74
N LYS A 43 -1.66 -19.93 -13.46
CA LYS A 43 -0.81 -20.40 -14.57
C LYS A 43 0.43 -21.12 -14.09
N MET A 44 1.01 -20.68 -13.00
CA MET A 44 2.23 -21.26 -12.44
C MET A 44 1.97 -22.57 -11.70
N MET A 45 0.79 -22.72 -11.12
CA MET A 45 0.39 -23.95 -10.42
C MET A 45 0.22 -25.15 -11.36
N GLY A 46 -0.02 -24.91 -12.67
CA GLY A 46 -0.09 -25.95 -13.67
C GLY A 46 1.27 -26.49 -14.14
N GLU A 47 2.35 -25.74 -13.89
CA GLU A 47 3.70 -26.13 -14.32
C GLU A 47 4.53 -26.79 -13.21
N HIS A 48 4.16 -26.60 -11.97
CA HIS A 48 4.78 -27.28 -10.85
C HIS A 48 4.02 -28.59 -10.56
N THR A 49 4.54 -29.65 -11.11
CA THR A 49 4.02 -31.00 -11.02
C THR A 49 3.58 -31.42 -9.62
N GLY A 50 2.27 -31.53 -9.43
CA GLY A 50 1.66 -32.41 -8.41
C GLY A 50 1.39 -31.84 -7.02
N ALA A 51 1.86 -30.66 -6.64
CA ALA A 51 1.58 -30.08 -5.34
C ALA A 51 0.55 -28.94 -5.46
N LYS A 52 -0.59 -29.09 -4.85
CA LYS A 52 -1.56 -27.98 -4.68
C LYS A 52 -1.01 -27.01 -3.63
N MET A 53 -0.19 -26.06 -4.07
CA MET A 53 0.26 -24.98 -3.20
C MET A 53 -0.85 -23.94 -3.04
N THR A 54 -1.03 -23.45 -1.84
CA THR A 54 -1.90 -22.30 -1.59
C THR A 54 -1.24 -21.02 -2.14
N ASP A 55 -2.03 -19.99 -2.39
CA ASP A 55 -1.52 -18.67 -2.80
C ASP A 55 -0.46 -18.15 -1.82
N ARG A 56 -0.67 -18.40 -0.53
CA ARG A 56 0.29 -18.02 0.52
C ARG A 56 1.62 -18.76 0.36
N GLU A 57 1.59 -20.06 0.22
CA GLU A 57 2.80 -20.88 0.05
C GLU A 57 3.57 -20.50 -1.20
N CYS A 58 2.85 -20.27 -2.30
CA CYS A 58 3.44 -19.84 -3.56
C CYS A 58 4.11 -18.45 -3.42
N THR A 59 3.42 -17.49 -2.83
CA THR A 59 3.95 -16.14 -2.61
C THR A 59 5.21 -16.18 -1.73
N LEU A 60 5.17 -16.90 -0.62
CA LEU A 60 6.32 -17.04 0.28
C LEU A 60 7.51 -17.72 -0.39
N ALA A 61 7.27 -18.77 -1.17
CA ALA A 61 8.32 -19.47 -1.89
C ALA A 61 8.98 -18.57 -2.95
N CYS A 62 8.19 -17.83 -3.70
CA CYS A 62 8.69 -16.93 -4.73
C CYS A 62 9.49 -15.76 -4.14
N VAL A 63 9.04 -15.17 -3.05
CA VAL A 63 9.77 -14.11 -2.36
C VAL A 63 11.07 -14.65 -1.75
N LYS A 64 11.06 -15.83 -1.17
CA LYS A 64 12.26 -16.52 -0.67
C LYS A 64 13.27 -16.77 -1.80
N GLY A 65 12.79 -17.02 -3.02
CA GLY A 65 13.61 -17.23 -4.21
C GLY A 65 14.12 -15.95 -4.87
N GLY A 66 13.89 -14.77 -4.29
CA GLY A 66 14.37 -13.48 -4.80
C GLY A 66 13.29 -12.56 -5.36
N GLY A 67 12.03 -12.97 -5.39
CA GLY A 67 10.90 -12.13 -5.77
C GLY A 67 10.60 -11.05 -4.72
N LYS A 68 9.80 -10.08 -5.11
CA LYS A 68 9.35 -9.00 -4.23
C LYS A 68 7.86 -9.16 -3.96
N TYR A 69 7.40 -8.67 -2.81
CA TYR A 69 5.97 -8.55 -2.55
C TYR A 69 5.36 -7.47 -3.43
N VAL A 70 4.18 -7.78 -3.97
CA VAL A 70 3.35 -6.84 -4.74
C VAL A 70 1.92 -6.88 -4.23
N PHE A 71 1.14 -5.87 -4.56
CA PHE A 71 -0.28 -5.78 -4.26
C PHE A 71 -1.09 -5.87 -5.55
N ILE A 72 -2.08 -6.74 -5.57
CA ILE A 72 -2.96 -6.94 -6.72
C ILE A 72 -4.35 -6.46 -6.37
N SER A 73 -4.84 -5.48 -7.12
CA SER A 73 -6.19 -4.94 -6.96
C SER A 73 -6.79 -4.64 -8.32
N GLY A 74 -8.04 -5.07 -8.53
CA GLY A 74 -8.73 -4.85 -9.79
C GLY A 74 -8.02 -5.46 -11.01
N GLY A 75 -7.29 -6.56 -10.83
CA GLY A 75 -6.52 -7.21 -11.90
C GLY A 75 -5.20 -6.54 -12.25
N LYS A 76 -4.84 -5.45 -11.55
CA LYS A 76 -3.59 -4.72 -11.75
C LYS A 76 -2.59 -5.00 -10.63
N VAL A 77 -1.33 -5.11 -10.99
CA VAL A 77 -0.21 -5.33 -10.08
C VAL A 77 0.43 -4.00 -9.70
N TYR A 78 0.57 -3.75 -8.41
CA TYR A 78 1.22 -2.56 -7.85
C TYR A 78 2.46 -2.96 -7.08
N ASN A 79 3.54 -2.22 -7.28
CA ASN A 79 4.75 -2.38 -6.50
C ASN A 79 4.55 -1.80 -5.09
N ILE A 80 5.29 -2.34 -4.12
CA ILE A 80 5.31 -1.83 -2.74
C ILE A 80 6.67 -1.18 -2.51
N GLU A 81 6.67 0.12 -2.21
CA GLU A 81 7.90 0.90 -2.07
C GLU A 81 8.60 0.66 -0.73
N ASN A 82 7.83 0.51 0.34
CA ASN A 82 8.35 0.36 1.71
C ASN A 82 7.93 -0.99 2.31
N PRO A 83 8.55 -2.10 1.89
CA PRO A 83 8.13 -3.39 2.39
C PRO A 83 8.49 -3.55 3.87
N ASP A 84 7.47 -3.54 4.74
CA ASP A 84 7.58 -4.18 6.04
C ASP A 84 7.47 -5.69 5.80
N LEU A 85 8.61 -6.35 5.75
CA LEU A 85 8.68 -7.76 5.37
C LEU A 85 7.91 -8.67 6.33
N ALA A 86 7.90 -8.37 7.61
CA ALA A 86 7.16 -9.15 8.59
C ALA A 86 5.65 -9.04 8.37
N LEU A 87 5.15 -7.83 8.16
CA LEU A 87 3.74 -7.57 7.89
C LEU A 87 3.28 -8.18 6.56
N LEU A 88 4.07 -8.04 5.52
CA LEU A 88 3.76 -8.62 4.21
C LEU A 88 3.81 -10.15 4.24
N GLN A 89 4.75 -10.72 4.97
CA GLN A 89 4.84 -12.16 5.16
C GLN A 89 3.62 -12.72 5.90
N GLU A 90 3.15 -12.02 6.92
CA GLU A 90 1.93 -12.40 7.65
C GLU A 90 0.71 -12.44 6.75
N HIS A 91 0.59 -11.50 5.83
CA HIS A 91 -0.56 -11.38 4.93
C HIS A 91 -0.32 -11.96 3.52
N ALA A 92 0.80 -12.61 3.28
CA ALA A 92 1.12 -13.19 1.97
C ALA A 92 0.00 -14.13 1.47
N GLY A 93 -0.43 -13.92 0.24
CA GLY A 93 -1.50 -14.69 -0.38
C GLY A 93 -2.91 -14.36 0.13
N HIS A 94 -3.04 -13.49 1.11
CA HIS A 94 -4.35 -13.10 1.65
C HIS A 94 -4.93 -11.89 0.91
N THR A 95 -6.25 -11.86 0.80
CA THR A 95 -6.99 -10.65 0.43
C THR A 95 -7.06 -9.75 1.66
N VAL A 96 -6.62 -8.50 1.49
CA VAL A 96 -6.49 -7.53 2.58
C VAL A 96 -7.04 -6.17 2.17
N GLN A 97 -7.27 -5.32 3.17
CA GLN A 97 -7.44 -3.89 2.96
C GLN A 97 -6.11 -3.20 3.22
N LEU A 98 -5.55 -2.58 2.19
CA LEU A 98 -4.27 -1.91 2.23
C LEU A 98 -4.48 -0.41 2.12
N THR A 99 -3.93 0.33 3.07
CA THR A 99 -3.98 1.80 3.10
C THR A 99 -2.59 2.36 2.84
N GLY A 100 -2.51 3.36 2.01
CA GLY A 100 -1.25 4.02 1.70
C GLY A 100 -1.38 5.11 0.66
N ASP A 101 -0.24 5.59 0.20
CA ASP A 101 -0.11 6.59 -0.85
C ASP A 101 0.34 5.92 -2.14
N MET A 102 -0.32 6.27 -3.24
CA MET A 102 0.01 5.72 -4.57
C MET A 102 0.71 6.77 -5.42
N LYS A 103 1.83 6.36 -6.02
CA LYS A 103 2.53 7.10 -7.07
C LYS A 103 2.69 6.21 -8.28
N GLY A 104 1.94 6.47 -9.35
CA GLY A 104 1.96 5.61 -10.53
C GLY A 104 1.53 4.19 -10.18
N ASP A 105 2.42 3.24 -10.35
CA ASP A 105 2.22 1.81 -10.07
C ASP A 105 2.79 1.37 -8.72
N THR A 106 3.22 2.30 -7.89
CA THR A 106 3.90 2.01 -6.62
C THR A 106 3.10 2.56 -5.46
N ILE A 107 2.94 1.75 -4.42
CA ILE A 107 2.23 2.10 -3.21
C ILE A 107 3.21 2.17 -2.04
N MET A 108 3.19 3.28 -1.32
CA MET A 108 3.81 3.39 -0.02
C MET A 108 2.79 2.97 1.03
N VAL A 109 2.96 1.80 1.60
CA VAL A 109 2.00 1.19 2.52
C VAL A 109 2.13 1.80 3.91
N SER A 110 1.01 2.19 4.51
CA SER A 110 0.96 2.63 5.90
C SER A 110 0.21 1.67 6.81
N LYS A 111 -0.74 0.90 6.28
CA LYS A 111 -1.54 -0.03 7.05
C LYS A 111 -2.04 -1.19 6.19
N ILE A 112 -2.06 -2.39 6.76
CA ILE A 112 -2.69 -3.57 6.19
C ILE A 112 -3.60 -4.17 7.25
N VAL A 113 -4.85 -4.44 6.91
CA VAL A 113 -5.82 -5.12 7.78
C VAL A 113 -6.55 -6.20 7.00
N MET A 114 -6.95 -7.26 7.70
CA MET A 114 -7.84 -8.25 7.13
C MET A 114 -9.23 -7.65 6.95
N PRO A 115 -9.91 -7.91 5.82
CA PRO A 115 -11.28 -7.46 5.64
C PRO A 115 -12.19 -8.10 6.70
N GLU A 116 -13.14 -7.32 7.21
CA GLU A 116 -14.12 -7.85 8.14
C GLU A 116 -14.92 -8.96 7.45
N LYS A 117 -15.02 -10.10 8.14
CA LYS A 117 -15.94 -11.14 7.71
C LYS A 117 -17.36 -10.59 7.89
N LYS A 118 -18.04 -10.38 6.79
CA LYS A 118 -19.49 -10.16 6.85
C LYS A 118 -20.12 -11.42 7.41
N SER A 119 -20.57 -11.33 8.62
CA SER A 119 -21.36 -12.39 9.25
C SER A 119 -22.79 -12.35 8.70
#